data_9912928244fe1db7356bb75134ce7e23
#
_entry.id   9912928244fe1db7356bb75134ce7e23
#
_cell.length_a   1.000
_cell.length_b   1.000
_cell.length_c   1.000
_cell.angle_alpha   90.00
_cell.angle_beta   90.00
_cell.angle_gamma   90.00
#
_symmetry.space_group_name_H-M   'P 1'
#
loop_
_entity.id
_entity.type
_entity.pdbx_description
1 polymer ?
#
loop_
_entity_poly.entity_id
_entity_poly.type
_entity_poly.pdbx_seq_one_letter_code
_entity_poly.pdbx_strand_id
1 'polypeptide(L)'
;STASPCARVCGTNRVSAGERASEPASAPVQEEETAALNAELFYELLLSEITTSEGDPATGYNLMLDAARRSGDPQLYRRATEIALQSRSGEYALAAARAWKEALPQSRDANRYLLRILVALNRIGDSAEPLRQELASSSARDKVSTIRALPLLYARAGDKALAARVVRLALEEELNNPATGPMAWTTVGRMYLAADDKARALEAAGNALAQNPGDDGAAMLSLQLLENAVPEAEALLSRYLAGKPLPEVRMAYARVLLESQRLADAQAQVDAVTREQPDNAQAWLIRASLQLQAGELDQAE
;
A
#
# COMPACT_ATOMS: atom_id res chain seq x y z
N SER A 1 -8.54 5.08 66.22
CA SER A 1 -8.32 4.28 67.44
C SER A 1 -7.58 3.04 67.07
N THR A 2 -6.37 3.01 67.39
CA THR A 2 -5.42 2.38 68.33
C THR A 2 -4.75 1.17 67.67
N ALA A 3 -3.52 1.28 67.38
CA ALA A 3 -2.29 1.13 68.16
C ALA A 3 -1.69 -0.29 68.08
N SER A 4 -0.47 -0.32 67.67
CA SER A 4 0.57 -1.39 67.76
C SER A 4 0.77 -1.85 69.20
N PRO A 5 1.43 -2.98 69.48
CA PRO A 5 2.86 -2.89 69.59
C PRO A 5 3.73 -4.15 69.29
N CYS A 6 5.02 -3.90 69.25
CA CYS A 6 6.18 -4.76 69.20
C CYS A 6 6.25 -5.92 70.18
N ALA A 7 6.96 -7.01 69.81
CA ALA A 7 7.83 -7.76 70.73
C ALA A 7 9.02 -8.36 69.99
N ARG A 8 10.23 -7.96 70.44
CA ARG A 8 11.54 -8.59 70.16
C ARG A 8 11.64 -9.89 70.95
N VAL A 9 12.27 -10.90 70.34
CA VAL A 9 13.13 -11.85 71.17
C VAL A 9 14.33 -12.24 70.32
N CYS A 10 15.52 -12.04 70.92
CA CYS A 10 16.83 -12.53 70.54
C CYS A 10 16.94 -14.03 70.69
N GLY A 11 17.77 -14.68 69.89
CA GLY A 11 18.19 -16.07 70.12
C GLY A 11 19.25 -16.52 69.15
N THR A 12 20.48 -16.20 69.42
CA THR A 12 21.75 -16.99 69.36
C THR A 12 22.08 -17.85 68.12
N ASN A 13 23.13 -17.42 67.49
CA ASN A 13 24.27 -18.05 66.84
C ASN A 13 24.39 -19.58 66.97
N ARG A 14 24.49 -20.26 65.79
CA ARG A 14 25.33 -21.46 65.63
C ARG A 14 25.96 -21.45 64.24
N VAL A 15 27.24 -21.27 64.21
CA VAL A 15 28.18 -21.51 63.11
C VAL A 15 28.16 -23.00 62.80
N SER A 16 27.88 -23.38 61.55
CA SER A 16 28.27 -24.68 61.02
C SER A 16 28.97 -24.47 59.68
N ALA A 17 30.17 -24.95 59.63
CA ALA A 17 31.09 -24.88 58.51
C ALA A 17 30.68 -25.85 57.37
N GLY A 18 30.93 -25.42 56.17
CA GLY A 18 31.39 -26.27 55.08
C GLY A 18 30.32 -26.93 54.24
N GLU A 19 30.05 -26.33 53.08
CA GLU A 19 30.02 -27.10 51.82
C GLU A 19 30.20 -26.08 50.71
N ARG A 20 31.40 -26.06 50.11
CA ARG A 20 31.66 -25.40 48.84
C ARG A 20 30.98 -26.26 47.78
N ALA A 21 29.82 -25.87 47.33
CA ALA A 21 29.26 -26.33 46.05
C ALA A 21 30.13 -25.75 44.95
N SER A 22 30.85 -26.60 44.28
CA SER A 22 31.57 -26.33 43.04
C SER A 22 30.56 -25.88 41.97
N GLU A 23 30.66 -24.64 41.55
CA GLU A 23 30.04 -24.14 40.34
C GLU A 23 30.53 -25.00 39.13
N PRO A 24 29.66 -25.44 38.24
CA PRO A 24 30.11 -26.07 37.02
C PRO A 24 30.71 -25.00 36.09
N ALA A 25 32.01 -25.12 35.85
CA ALA A 25 32.73 -24.39 34.82
C ALA A 25 32.26 -24.86 33.44
N SER A 26 31.25 -24.17 32.86
CA SER A 26 30.77 -24.40 31.50
C SER A 26 30.64 -23.09 30.71
N ALA A 27 31.41 -22.07 30.99
CA ALA A 27 31.38 -20.81 30.27
C ALA A 27 32.37 -20.63 29.09
N PRO A 28 33.54 -21.27 28.98
CA PRO A 28 34.48 -20.92 27.91
C PRO A 28 34.12 -21.52 26.53
N VAL A 29 33.46 -22.69 26.45
CA VAL A 29 33.21 -23.35 25.18
C VAL A 29 32.10 -22.66 24.36
N GLN A 30 31.08 -22.12 25.00
CA GLN A 30 29.99 -21.41 24.29
C GLN A 30 30.44 -20.01 23.81
N GLU A 31 31.33 -19.33 24.50
CA GLU A 31 31.85 -18.03 24.05
C GLU A 31 32.84 -18.18 22.88
N GLU A 32 33.65 -19.24 22.85
CA GLU A 32 34.53 -19.53 21.71
C GLU A 32 33.78 -19.98 20.47
N GLU A 33 32.74 -20.82 20.61
CA GLU A 33 31.87 -21.20 19.49
C GLU A 33 31.08 -20.01 18.92
N THR A 34 30.57 -19.11 19.78
CA THR A 34 29.84 -17.90 19.34
C THR A 34 30.78 -16.90 18.65
N ALA A 35 32.02 -16.77 19.16
CA ALA A 35 33.02 -15.89 18.54
C ALA A 35 33.52 -16.43 17.20
N ALA A 36 33.69 -17.73 17.05
CA ALA A 36 34.06 -18.37 15.80
C ALA A 36 32.96 -18.27 14.76
N LEU A 37 31.70 -18.51 15.14
CA LEU A 37 30.54 -18.30 14.29
C LEU A 37 30.40 -16.86 13.81
N ASN A 38 30.65 -15.88 14.69
CA ASN A 38 30.63 -14.47 14.34
C ASN A 38 31.75 -14.08 13.36
N ALA A 39 32.94 -14.65 13.52
CA ALA A 39 34.06 -14.40 12.62
C ALA A 39 33.85 -15.03 11.23
N GLU A 40 33.33 -16.24 11.18
CA GLU A 40 32.97 -16.92 9.93
C GLU A 40 31.86 -16.16 9.19
N LEU A 41 30.80 -15.80 9.90
CA LEU A 41 29.71 -15.01 9.34
C LEU A 41 30.20 -13.67 8.79
N PHE A 42 31.04 -12.97 9.54
CA PHE A 42 31.64 -11.71 9.09
C PHE A 42 32.48 -11.88 7.80
N TYR A 43 33.28 -12.94 7.73
CA TYR A 43 34.09 -13.24 6.54
C TYR A 43 33.19 -13.51 5.32
N GLU A 44 32.11 -14.28 5.48
CA GLU A 44 31.17 -14.56 4.39
C GLU A 44 30.45 -13.31 3.91
N LEU A 45 30.03 -12.43 4.82
CA LEU A 45 29.39 -11.15 4.49
C LEU A 45 30.37 -10.28 3.69
N LEU A 46 31.62 -10.18 4.14
CA LEU A 46 32.63 -9.41 3.44
C LEU A 46 32.90 -10.00 2.03
N LEU A 47 33.03 -11.32 1.93
CA LEU A 47 33.23 -12.00 0.65
C LEU A 47 32.02 -11.81 -0.28
N SER A 48 30.80 -11.88 0.24
CA SER A 48 29.57 -11.62 -0.51
C SER A 48 29.57 -10.21 -1.13
N GLU A 49 29.93 -9.18 -0.34
CA GLU A 49 29.94 -7.80 -0.83
C GLU A 49 31.07 -7.57 -1.85
N ILE A 50 32.25 -8.16 -1.63
CA ILE A 50 33.38 -8.09 -2.58
C ILE A 50 32.99 -8.75 -3.90
N THR A 51 32.52 -9.99 -3.90
CA THR A 51 32.14 -10.71 -5.11
C THR A 51 31.02 -10.02 -5.88
N THR A 52 30.05 -9.45 -5.16
CA THR A 52 28.97 -8.64 -5.75
C THR A 52 29.54 -7.39 -6.45
N SER A 53 30.50 -6.69 -5.81
CA SER A 53 31.10 -5.48 -6.36
C SER A 53 32.04 -5.77 -7.54
N GLU A 54 32.68 -6.93 -7.57
CA GLU A 54 33.57 -7.39 -8.65
C GLU A 54 32.82 -7.90 -9.89
N GLY A 55 31.47 -7.95 -9.83
CA GLY A 55 30.62 -8.31 -10.96
C GLY A 55 30.17 -9.77 -10.97
N ASP A 56 30.31 -10.48 -9.86
CA ASP A 56 29.70 -11.80 -9.63
C ASP A 56 28.57 -11.75 -8.58
N PRO A 57 27.43 -11.15 -8.92
CA PRO A 57 26.30 -11.05 -7.99
C PRO A 57 25.65 -12.40 -7.67
N ALA A 58 25.87 -13.43 -8.49
CA ALA A 58 25.32 -14.77 -8.24
C ALA A 58 25.99 -15.43 -7.04
N THR A 59 27.33 -15.39 -6.98
CA THR A 59 28.10 -15.88 -5.83
C THR A 59 27.82 -15.01 -4.60
N GLY A 60 27.80 -13.67 -4.73
CA GLY A 60 27.45 -12.76 -3.65
C GLY A 60 26.09 -13.03 -3.05
N TYR A 61 25.07 -13.25 -3.89
CA TYR A 61 23.72 -13.62 -3.48
C TYR A 61 23.69 -14.93 -2.67
N ASN A 62 24.36 -15.99 -3.17
CA ASN A 62 24.36 -17.26 -2.48
C ASN A 62 25.00 -17.18 -1.09
N LEU A 63 26.15 -16.55 -0.98
CA LEU A 63 26.82 -16.32 0.32
C LEU A 63 25.94 -15.53 1.28
N MET A 64 25.33 -14.43 0.80
CA MET A 64 24.46 -13.60 1.64
C MET A 64 23.21 -14.36 2.10
N LEU A 65 22.58 -15.13 1.22
CA LEU A 65 21.38 -15.89 1.58
C LEU A 65 21.70 -17.04 2.55
N ASP A 66 22.84 -17.70 2.40
CA ASP A 66 23.28 -18.76 3.32
C ASP A 66 23.62 -18.17 4.69
N ALA A 67 24.29 -17.03 4.74
CA ALA A 67 24.52 -16.30 5.98
C ALA A 67 23.19 -15.88 6.66
N ALA A 68 22.21 -15.41 5.87
CA ALA A 68 20.89 -15.06 6.36
C ALA A 68 20.14 -16.25 6.98
N ARG A 69 20.19 -17.42 6.32
CA ARG A 69 19.54 -18.65 6.81
C ARG A 69 20.16 -19.15 8.12
N ARG A 70 21.48 -19.06 8.28
CA ARG A 70 22.18 -19.49 9.50
C ARG A 70 21.97 -18.55 10.66
N SER A 71 21.97 -17.23 10.41
CA SER A 71 21.81 -16.23 11.46
C SER A 71 20.36 -15.92 11.82
N GLY A 72 19.42 -16.11 10.88
CA GLY A 72 18.04 -15.63 11.04
C GLY A 72 17.91 -14.10 10.96
N ASP A 73 18.97 -13.37 10.60
CA ASP A 73 18.96 -11.91 10.58
C ASP A 73 18.14 -11.36 9.41
N PRO A 74 17.10 -10.56 9.68
CA PRO A 74 16.26 -9.98 8.64
C PRO A 74 17.03 -9.03 7.69
N GLN A 75 18.11 -8.40 8.15
CA GLN A 75 18.89 -7.50 7.31
C GLN A 75 19.66 -8.27 6.24
N LEU A 76 20.15 -9.47 6.55
CA LEU A 76 20.85 -10.31 5.57
C LEU A 76 19.89 -10.86 4.51
N TYR A 77 18.68 -11.28 4.89
CA TYR A 77 17.64 -11.64 3.92
C TYR A 77 17.28 -10.48 3.00
N ARG A 78 17.13 -9.28 3.57
CA ARG A 78 16.90 -8.07 2.78
C ARG A 78 18.05 -7.85 1.80
N ARG A 79 19.28 -7.91 2.27
CA ARG A 79 20.45 -7.69 1.42
C ARG A 79 20.57 -8.71 0.28
N ALA A 80 20.35 -10.01 0.56
CA ALA A 80 20.30 -11.04 -0.47
C ALA A 80 19.23 -10.73 -1.53
N THR A 81 18.04 -10.33 -1.09
CA THR A 81 16.95 -9.93 -1.99
C THR A 81 17.35 -8.72 -2.86
N GLU A 82 17.99 -7.72 -2.27
CA GLU A 82 18.46 -6.52 -2.98
C GLU A 82 19.56 -6.84 -4.01
N ILE A 83 20.53 -7.70 -3.68
CA ILE A 83 21.56 -8.16 -4.64
C ILE A 83 20.89 -8.80 -5.86
N ALA A 84 19.91 -9.68 -5.63
CA ALA A 84 19.16 -10.33 -6.71
C ALA A 84 18.36 -9.32 -7.55
N LEU A 85 17.73 -8.31 -6.93
CA LEU A 85 17.01 -7.27 -7.65
C LEU A 85 17.93 -6.37 -8.46
N GLN A 86 19.08 -5.97 -7.91
CA GLN A 86 20.08 -5.15 -8.60
C GLN A 86 20.68 -5.87 -9.82
N SER A 87 20.89 -7.18 -9.71
CA SER A 87 21.34 -8.02 -10.83
C SER A 87 20.21 -8.40 -11.81
N ARG A 88 19.00 -7.86 -11.62
CA ARG A 88 17.80 -8.16 -12.41
C ARG A 88 17.43 -9.66 -12.43
N SER A 89 17.80 -10.39 -11.41
CA SER A 89 17.53 -11.82 -11.26
C SER A 89 16.25 -12.03 -10.46
N GLY A 90 15.09 -11.80 -11.10
CA GLY A 90 13.78 -11.80 -10.45
C GLY A 90 13.44 -13.09 -9.72
N GLU A 91 13.81 -14.26 -10.27
CA GLU A 91 13.55 -15.56 -9.62
C GLU A 91 14.43 -15.75 -8.36
N TYR A 92 15.67 -15.30 -8.37
CA TYR A 92 16.49 -15.30 -7.15
C TYR A 92 15.97 -14.32 -6.11
N ALA A 93 15.50 -13.14 -6.52
CA ALA A 93 14.85 -12.19 -5.62
C ALA A 93 13.61 -12.80 -4.97
N LEU A 94 12.79 -13.52 -5.76
CA LEU A 94 11.61 -14.22 -5.25
C LEU A 94 11.99 -15.33 -4.27
N ALA A 95 13.03 -16.12 -4.58
CA ALA A 95 13.51 -17.19 -3.70
C ALA A 95 14.01 -16.64 -2.36
N ALA A 96 14.78 -15.55 -2.37
CA ALA A 96 15.23 -14.88 -1.15
C ALA A 96 14.07 -14.31 -0.33
N ALA A 97 13.12 -13.62 -0.97
CA ALA A 97 11.96 -13.05 -0.29
C ALA A 97 11.05 -14.14 0.33
N ARG A 98 10.89 -15.29 -0.35
CA ARG A 98 10.17 -16.46 0.20
C ARG A 98 10.91 -17.05 1.39
N ALA A 99 12.22 -17.26 1.28
CA ALA A 99 13.04 -17.77 2.40
C ALA A 99 12.97 -16.80 3.61
N TRP A 100 13.01 -15.50 3.35
CA TRP A 100 12.83 -14.49 4.39
C TRP A 100 11.46 -14.60 5.07
N LYS A 101 10.40 -14.70 4.28
CA LYS A 101 9.03 -14.82 4.79
C LYS A 101 8.80 -16.11 5.56
N GLU A 102 9.42 -17.20 5.12
CA GLU A 102 9.38 -18.51 5.79
C GLU A 102 10.10 -18.47 7.14
N ALA A 103 11.32 -17.91 7.18
CA ALA A 103 12.10 -17.78 8.41
C ALA A 103 11.47 -16.79 9.42
N LEU A 104 10.88 -15.72 8.93
CA LEU A 104 10.29 -14.64 9.74
C LEU A 104 8.85 -14.33 9.29
N PRO A 105 7.87 -15.20 9.59
CA PRO A 105 6.50 -15.08 9.09
C PRO A 105 5.79 -13.76 9.45
N GLN A 106 6.17 -13.15 10.58
CA GLN A 106 5.61 -11.88 11.04
C GLN A 106 6.31 -10.63 10.50
N SER A 107 7.39 -10.81 9.71
CA SER A 107 8.11 -9.68 9.14
C SER A 107 7.27 -8.97 8.08
N ARG A 108 6.90 -7.71 8.35
CA ARG A 108 6.20 -6.85 7.38
C ARG A 108 7.07 -6.54 6.17
N ASP A 109 8.37 -6.34 6.40
CA ASP A 109 9.31 -6.06 5.31
C ASP A 109 9.43 -7.24 4.36
N ALA A 110 9.59 -8.47 4.90
CA ALA A 110 9.59 -9.69 4.08
C ALA A 110 8.32 -9.80 3.21
N ASN A 111 7.16 -9.51 3.82
CA ASN A 111 5.88 -9.55 3.12
C ASN A 111 5.79 -8.50 2.01
N ARG A 112 6.26 -7.28 2.26
CA ARG A 112 6.28 -6.19 1.27
C ARG A 112 7.21 -6.48 0.09
N TYR A 113 8.40 -7.00 0.35
CA TYR A 113 9.31 -7.42 -0.70
C TYR A 113 8.70 -8.54 -1.54
N LEU A 114 8.14 -9.57 -0.89
CA LEU A 114 7.47 -10.69 -1.55
C LEU A 114 6.32 -10.20 -2.45
N LEU A 115 5.42 -9.36 -1.93
CA LEU A 115 4.30 -8.81 -2.68
C LEU A 115 4.77 -8.06 -3.94
N ARG A 116 5.73 -7.16 -3.78
CA ARG A 116 6.25 -6.35 -4.90
C ARG A 116 6.93 -7.21 -5.97
N ILE A 117 7.71 -8.19 -5.56
CA ILE A 117 8.41 -9.11 -6.48
C ILE A 117 7.42 -9.98 -7.24
N LEU A 118 6.39 -10.54 -6.56
CA LEU A 118 5.35 -11.34 -7.20
C LEU A 118 4.60 -10.54 -8.28
N VAL A 119 4.22 -9.31 -7.96
CA VAL A 119 3.56 -8.43 -8.93
C VAL A 119 4.49 -8.06 -10.09
N ALA A 120 5.77 -7.75 -9.81
CA ALA A 120 6.76 -7.43 -10.85
C ALA A 120 7.04 -8.61 -11.79
N LEU A 121 6.98 -9.84 -11.28
CA LEU A 121 7.13 -11.07 -12.07
C LEU A 121 5.81 -11.52 -12.72
N ASN A 122 4.76 -10.72 -12.63
CA ASN A 122 3.42 -11.05 -13.13
C ASN A 122 2.80 -12.33 -12.53
N ARG A 123 3.22 -12.69 -11.31
CA ARG A 123 2.63 -13.80 -10.53
C ARG A 123 1.44 -13.28 -9.71
N ILE A 124 0.45 -12.75 -10.40
CA ILE A 124 -0.66 -11.99 -9.81
C ILE A 124 -1.47 -12.86 -8.83
N GLY A 125 -1.75 -14.11 -9.16
CA GLY A 125 -2.49 -15.02 -8.27
C GLY A 125 -1.79 -15.23 -6.92
N ASP A 126 -0.47 -15.39 -6.94
CA ASP A 126 0.34 -15.62 -5.74
C ASP A 126 0.41 -14.37 -4.83
N SER A 127 0.10 -13.19 -5.36
CA SER A 127 0.13 -11.93 -4.59
C SER A 127 -1.07 -11.73 -3.65
N ALA A 128 -2.11 -12.56 -3.75
CA ALA A 128 -3.35 -12.41 -2.99
C ALA A 128 -3.14 -12.51 -1.48
N GLU A 129 -2.42 -13.51 -1.02
CA GLU A 129 -2.16 -13.72 0.41
C GLU A 129 -1.20 -12.66 1.00
N PRO A 130 -0.04 -12.38 0.36
CA PRO A 130 0.80 -11.26 0.80
C PRO A 130 0.07 -9.93 0.85
N LEU A 131 -0.84 -9.64 -0.08
CA LEU A 131 -1.64 -8.41 -0.06
C LEU A 131 -2.59 -8.37 1.14
N ARG A 132 -3.32 -9.46 1.42
CA ARG A 132 -4.18 -9.55 2.63
C ARG A 132 -3.39 -9.35 3.91
N GLN A 133 -2.23 -9.97 4.03
CA GLN A 133 -1.37 -9.83 5.19
C GLN A 133 -0.83 -8.40 5.35
N GLU A 134 -0.47 -7.73 4.25
CA GLU A 134 -0.05 -6.33 4.30
C GLU A 134 -1.18 -5.43 4.83
N LEU A 135 -2.40 -5.62 4.34
CA LEU A 135 -3.57 -4.87 4.80
C LEU A 135 -3.90 -5.16 6.27
N ALA A 136 -3.91 -6.44 6.67
CA ALA A 136 -4.21 -6.85 8.04
C ALA A 136 -3.19 -6.33 9.06
N SER A 137 -1.90 -6.30 8.70
CA SER A 137 -0.82 -5.86 9.58
C SER A 137 -0.57 -4.35 9.57
N SER A 138 -1.26 -3.61 8.71
CA SER A 138 -1.08 -2.17 8.55
C SER A 138 -1.83 -1.37 9.61
N SER A 139 -1.22 -0.26 10.09
CA SER A 139 -1.96 0.74 10.84
C SER A 139 -3.07 1.35 9.99
N ALA A 140 -4.09 1.95 10.61
CA ALA A 140 -5.18 2.59 9.88
C ALA A 140 -4.68 3.61 8.83
N ARG A 141 -3.65 4.38 9.17
CA ARG A 141 -3.03 5.35 8.25
C ARG A 141 -2.29 4.69 7.09
N ASP A 142 -1.49 3.65 7.40
CA ASP A 142 -0.74 2.92 6.37
C ASP A 142 -1.68 2.16 5.44
N LYS A 143 -2.77 1.63 5.97
CA LYS A 143 -3.82 0.94 5.20
C LYS A 143 -4.42 1.86 4.14
N VAL A 144 -4.77 3.08 4.50
CA VAL A 144 -5.26 4.10 3.56
C VAL A 144 -4.27 4.33 2.42
N SER A 145 -2.99 4.52 2.75
CA SER A 145 -1.96 4.74 1.73
C SER A 145 -1.73 3.51 0.86
N THR A 146 -1.77 2.32 1.44
CA THR A 146 -1.67 1.05 0.71
C THR A 146 -2.82 0.88 -0.27
N ILE A 147 -4.08 1.06 0.16
CA ILE A 147 -5.26 0.93 -0.71
C ILE A 147 -5.16 1.88 -1.90
N ARG A 148 -4.79 3.14 -1.67
CA ARG A 148 -4.63 4.13 -2.75
C ARG A 148 -3.53 3.78 -3.75
N ALA A 149 -2.49 3.08 -3.32
CA ALA A 149 -1.36 2.69 -4.16
C ALA A 149 -1.63 1.45 -5.01
N LEU A 150 -2.67 0.65 -4.72
CA LEU A 150 -2.93 -0.61 -5.42
C LEU A 150 -3.08 -0.48 -6.94
N PRO A 151 -3.80 0.51 -7.50
CA PRO A 151 -3.89 0.66 -8.96
C PRO A 151 -2.53 0.87 -9.62
N LEU A 152 -1.64 1.62 -8.97
CA LEU A 152 -0.28 1.83 -9.46
C LEU A 152 0.59 0.57 -9.30
N LEU A 153 0.46 -0.14 -8.18
CA LEU A 153 1.19 -1.39 -7.93
C LEU A 153 0.90 -2.42 -9.03
N TYR A 154 -0.37 -2.59 -9.39
CA TYR A 154 -0.81 -3.55 -10.41
C TYR A 154 -0.89 -2.98 -11.82
N ALA A 155 -0.42 -1.73 -12.04
CA ALA A 155 -0.53 -1.06 -13.33
C ALA A 155 0.08 -1.84 -14.49
N ARG A 156 1.12 -2.62 -14.24
CA ARG A 156 1.82 -3.43 -15.25
C ARG A 156 1.43 -4.90 -15.25
N ALA A 157 0.38 -5.29 -14.50
CA ALA A 157 -0.11 -6.67 -14.51
C ALA A 157 -0.54 -7.08 -15.94
N GLY A 158 -0.11 -8.23 -16.38
CA GLY A 158 -0.49 -8.76 -17.70
C GLY A 158 -1.97 -9.16 -17.74
N ASP A 159 -2.48 -9.77 -16.67
CA ASP A 159 -3.90 -10.08 -16.49
C ASP A 159 -4.54 -9.05 -15.54
N LYS A 160 -5.11 -8.00 -16.12
CA LYS A 160 -5.80 -6.93 -15.38
C LYS A 160 -7.05 -7.44 -14.67
N ALA A 161 -7.77 -8.37 -15.30
CA ALA A 161 -8.98 -8.92 -14.71
C ALA A 161 -8.67 -9.77 -13.48
N LEU A 162 -7.60 -10.58 -13.52
CA LEU A 162 -7.12 -11.30 -12.34
C LEU A 162 -6.66 -10.32 -11.24
N ALA A 163 -5.92 -9.27 -11.60
CA ALA A 163 -5.47 -8.26 -10.65
C ALA A 163 -6.66 -7.58 -9.95
N ALA A 164 -7.70 -7.20 -10.69
CA ALA A 164 -8.91 -6.60 -10.12
C ALA A 164 -9.61 -7.56 -9.14
N ARG A 165 -9.72 -8.85 -9.48
CA ARG A 165 -10.29 -9.87 -8.59
C ARG A 165 -9.48 -10.06 -7.32
N VAL A 166 -8.14 -10.16 -7.44
CA VAL A 166 -7.23 -10.31 -6.30
C VAL A 166 -7.35 -9.11 -5.36
N VAL A 167 -7.33 -7.90 -5.88
CA VAL A 167 -7.47 -6.67 -5.09
C VAL A 167 -8.85 -6.60 -4.42
N ARG A 168 -9.93 -6.90 -5.14
CA ARG A 168 -11.29 -6.90 -4.58
C ARG A 168 -11.41 -7.88 -3.40
N LEU A 169 -10.91 -9.11 -3.56
CA LEU A 169 -10.95 -10.12 -2.49
C LEU A 169 -10.08 -9.72 -1.29
N ALA A 170 -8.91 -9.12 -1.53
CA ALA A 170 -8.05 -8.66 -0.45
C ALA A 170 -8.64 -7.49 0.34
N LEU A 171 -9.51 -6.69 -0.30
CA LEU A 171 -10.18 -5.53 0.31
C LEU A 171 -11.58 -5.87 0.87
N GLU A 172 -12.00 -7.13 0.92
CA GLU A 172 -13.36 -7.51 1.28
C GLU A 172 -13.81 -6.92 2.64
N GLU A 173 -12.95 -6.96 3.65
CA GLU A 173 -13.23 -6.36 4.96
C GLU A 173 -13.34 -4.83 4.87
N GLU A 174 -12.46 -4.21 4.10
CA GLU A 174 -12.41 -2.76 3.96
C GLU A 174 -13.59 -2.20 3.15
N LEU A 175 -14.13 -2.95 2.19
CA LEU A 175 -15.30 -2.56 1.41
C LEU A 175 -16.55 -2.32 2.27
N ASN A 176 -16.64 -3.00 3.42
CA ASN A 176 -17.75 -2.88 4.38
C ASN A 176 -17.44 -1.92 5.54
N ASN A 177 -16.23 -1.39 5.62
CA ASN A 177 -15.80 -0.49 6.67
C ASN A 177 -16.20 0.96 6.32
N PRO A 178 -17.03 1.65 7.11
CA PRO A 178 -17.46 3.02 6.79
C PRO A 178 -16.34 4.03 6.61
N ALA A 179 -15.19 3.82 7.26
CA ALA A 179 -14.05 4.74 7.18
C ALA A 179 -13.21 4.56 5.92
N THR A 180 -13.13 3.35 5.39
CA THR A 180 -12.27 3.00 4.24
C THR A 180 -13.05 2.53 3.02
N GLY A 181 -14.31 2.16 3.20
CA GLY A 181 -15.16 1.56 2.17
C GLY A 181 -15.30 2.40 0.91
N PRO A 182 -15.63 3.70 0.98
CA PRO A 182 -15.74 4.53 -0.23
C PRO A 182 -14.44 4.51 -1.06
N MET A 183 -13.30 4.66 -0.39
CA MET A 183 -11.99 4.61 -1.05
C MET A 183 -11.64 3.21 -1.57
N ALA A 184 -11.95 2.17 -0.81
CA ALA A 184 -11.73 0.78 -1.23
C ALA A 184 -12.56 0.43 -2.47
N TRP A 185 -13.86 0.81 -2.50
CA TRP A 185 -14.70 0.66 -3.68
C TRP A 185 -14.19 1.46 -4.88
N THR A 186 -13.76 2.71 -4.67
CA THR A 186 -13.15 3.53 -5.72
C THR A 186 -11.89 2.86 -6.29
N THR A 187 -11.05 2.29 -5.43
CA THR A 187 -9.85 1.55 -5.85
C THR A 187 -10.19 0.32 -6.67
N VAL A 188 -11.15 -0.49 -6.20
CA VAL A 188 -11.65 -1.67 -6.92
C VAL A 188 -12.25 -1.28 -8.27
N GLY A 189 -13.04 -0.19 -8.31
CA GLY A 189 -13.62 0.33 -9.53
C GLY A 189 -12.56 0.74 -10.58
N ARG A 190 -11.50 1.41 -10.15
CA ARG A 190 -10.35 1.74 -11.03
C ARG A 190 -9.65 0.48 -11.55
N MET A 191 -9.53 -0.56 -10.73
CA MET A 191 -8.95 -1.83 -11.16
C MET A 191 -9.82 -2.51 -12.23
N TYR A 192 -11.16 -2.51 -12.06
CA TYR A 192 -12.07 -3.05 -13.04
C TYR A 192 -12.09 -2.22 -14.32
N LEU A 193 -12.06 -0.89 -14.23
CA LEU A 193 -11.96 -0.02 -15.40
C LEU A 193 -10.66 -0.28 -16.20
N ALA A 194 -9.55 -0.46 -15.51
CA ALA A 194 -8.26 -0.83 -16.12
C ALA A 194 -8.30 -2.22 -16.80
N ALA A 195 -9.22 -3.08 -16.39
CA ALA A 195 -9.49 -4.40 -16.99
C ALA A 195 -10.58 -4.35 -18.09
N ASP A 196 -11.05 -3.15 -18.46
CA ASP A 196 -12.18 -2.91 -19.38
C ASP A 196 -13.52 -3.52 -18.92
N ASP A 197 -13.62 -3.85 -17.62
CA ASP A 197 -14.87 -4.31 -17.00
C ASP A 197 -15.68 -3.11 -16.50
N LYS A 198 -16.29 -2.41 -17.44
CA LYS A 198 -17.02 -1.16 -17.19
C LYS A 198 -18.23 -1.36 -16.28
N ALA A 199 -18.88 -2.51 -16.38
CA ALA A 199 -20.06 -2.83 -15.56
C ALA A 199 -19.70 -2.92 -14.07
N ARG A 200 -18.65 -3.67 -13.72
CA ARG A 200 -18.19 -3.75 -12.33
C ARG A 200 -17.55 -2.45 -11.84
N ALA A 201 -16.92 -1.69 -12.73
CA ALA A 201 -16.40 -0.37 -12.39
C ALA A 201 -17.52 0.60 -12.03
N LEU A 202 -18.63 0.59 -12.77
CA LEU A 202 -19.83 1.39 -12.49
C LEU A 202 -20.48 0.98 -11.17
N GLU A 203 -20.65 -0.32 -10.93
CA GLU A 203 -21.16 -0.86 -9.66
C GLU A 203 -20.30 -0.38 -8.47
N ALA A 204 -18.98 -0.46 -8.61
CA ALA A 204 -18.04 -0.03 -7.56
C ALA A 204 -18.14 1.47 -7.29
N ALA A 205 -18.25 2.30 -8.31
CA ALA A 205 -18.48 3.75 -8.16
C ALA A 205 -19.81 4.03 -7.43
N GLY A 206 -20.86 3.30 -7.79
CA GLY A 206 -22.17 3.38 -7.14
C GLY A 206 -22.10 3.01 -5.64
N ASN A 207 -21.41 1.93 -5.30
CA ASN A 207 -21.22 1.50 -3.91
C ASN A 207 -20.42 2.53 -3.10
N ALA A 208 -19.38 3.12 -3.68
CA ALA A 208 -18.60 4.17 -3.03
C ALA A 208 -19.47 5.40 -2.70
N LEU A 209 -20.24 5.91 -3.67
CA LEU A 209 -21.14 7.06 -3.49
C LEU A 209 -22.36 6.74 -2.63
N ALA A 210 -22.79 5.46 -2.54
CA ALA A 210 -23.83 5.06 -1.61
C ALA A 210 -23.37 5.14 -0.15
N GLN A 211 -22.11 4.80 0.12
CA GLN A 211 -21.50 4.92 1.46
C GLN A 211 -21.11 6.37 1.79
N ASN A 212 -20.59 7.11 0.82
CA ASN A 212 -20.23 8.52 0.97
C ASN A 212 -20.61 9.30 -0.30
N PRO A 213 -21.76 9.99 -0.31
CA PRO A 213 -22.20 10.79 -1.47
C PRO A 213 -21.24 11.92 -1.86
N GLY A 214 -20.37 12.34 -0.95
CA GLY A 214 -19.34 13.37 -1.18
C GLY A 214 -17.95 12.81 -1.47
N ASP A 215 -17.82 11.52 -1.88
CA ASP A 215 -16.52 10.95 -2.19
C ASP A 215 -15.97 11.44 -3.55
N ASP A 216 -14.95 12.29 -3.49
CA ASP A 216 -14.33 12.87 -4.69
C ASP A 216 -13.67 11.82 -5.59
N GLY A 217 -13.14 10.76 -4.99
CA GLY A 217 -12.52 9.65 -5.73
C GLY A 217 -13.51 8.89 -6.58
N ALA A 218 -14.70 8.63 -6.04
CA ALA A 218 -15.79 7.96 -6.75
C ALA A 218 -16.42 8.86 -7.83
N ALA A 219 -16.50 10.17 -7.57
CA ALA A 219 -16.92 11.13 -8.58
C ALA A 219 -15.94 11.17 -9.75
N MET A 220 -14.63 11.18 -9.49
CA MET A 220 -13.61 11.10 -10.54
C MET A 220 -13.65 9.77 -11.31
N LEU A 221 -13.94 8.66 -10.64
CA LEU A 221 -14.14 7.38 -11.31
C LEU A 221 -15.39 7.43 -12.22
N SER A 222 -16.47 8.07 -11.76
CA SER A 222 -17.68 8.26 -12.57
C SER A 222 -17.41 9.11 -13.82
N LEU A 223 -16.57 10.15 -13.71
CA LEU A 223 -16.09 10.92 -14.87
C LEU A 223 -15.28 10.05 -15.85
N GLN A 224 -14.36 9.26 -15.35
CA GLN A 224 -13.58 8.34 -16.18
C GLN A 224 -14.47 7.32 -16.91
N LEU A 225 -15.52 6.86 -16.25
CA LEU A 225 -16.52 5.97 -16.88
C LEU A 225 -17.28 6.69 -18.01
N LEU A 226 -17.67 7.96 -17.81
CA LEU A 226 -18.30 8.77 -18.88
C LEU A 226 -17.37 8.93 -20.08
N GLU A 227 -16.09 9.26 -19.86
CA GLU A 227 -15.05 9.35 -20.90
C GLU A 227 -14.87 8.01 -21.64
N ASN A 228 -15.11 6.89 -20.96
CA ASN A 228 -15.08 5.54 -21.52
C ASN A 228 -16.43 5.07 -22.09
N ALA A 229 -17.32 5.99 -22.42
CA ALA A 229 -18.63 5.74 -23.01
C ALA A 229 -19.57 4.86 -22.15
N VAL A 230 -19.63 5.15 -20.85
CA VAL A 230 -20.59 4.57 -19.89
C VAL A 230 -21.54 5.68 -19.42
N PRO A 231 -22.62 5.96 -20.18
CA PRO A 231 -23.52 7.09 -19.89
C PRO A 231 -24.25 6.95 -18.54
N GLU A 232 -24.43 5.75 -18.02
CA GLU A 232 -25.07 5.48 -16.73
C GLU A 232 -24.30 6.10 -15.56
N ALA A 233 -23.01 6.36 -15.71
CA ALA A 233 -22.19 7.02 -14.72
C ALA A 233 -22.59 8.49 -14.48
N GLU A 234 -23.32 9.12 -15.42
CA GLU A 234 -23.81 10.50 -15.26
C GLU A 234 -24.77 10.63 -14.08
N ALA A 235 -25.60 9.61 -13.83
CA ALA A 235 -26.51 9.61 -12.68
C ALA A 235 -25.77 9.59 -11.35
N LEU A 236 -24.62 8.90 -11.27
CA LEU A 236 -23.76 8.88 -10.10
C LEU A 236 -23.11 10.24 -9.87
N LEU A 237 -22.59 10.83 -10.94
CA LEU A 237 -21.97 12.15 -10.90
C LEU A 237 -22.99 13.24 -10.50
N SER A 238 -24.21 13.19 -11.01
CA SER A 238 -25.27 14.13 -10.66
C SER A 238 -25.61 14.10 -9.18
N ARG A 239 -25.59 12.92 -8.54
CA ARG A 239 -25.78 12.77 -7.09
C ARG A 239 -24.66 13.47 -6.30
N TYR A 240 -23.41 13.28 -6.70
CA TYR A 240 -22.27 13.96 -6.09
C TYR A 240 -22.36 15.49 -6.27
N LEU A 241 -22.72 15.97 -7.47
CA LEU A 241 -22.81 17.38 -7.79
C LEU A 241 -23.95 18.10 -7.04
N ALA A 242 -24.96 17.40 -6.59
CA ALA A 242 -26.05 17.94 -5.77
C ALA A 242 -25.60 18.27 -4.32
N GLY A 243 -24.46 17.75 -3.87
CA GLY A 243 -23.89 18.01 -2.55
C GLY A 243 -22.97 19.23 -2.54
N LYS A 244 -21.78 19.02 -1.95
CA LYS A 244 -20.69 20.00 -1.92
C LYS A 244 -19.51 19.52 -2.76
N PRO A 245 -19.62 19.55 -4.08
CA PRO A 245 -18.59 19.01 -4.96
C PRO A 245 -17.35 19.90 -4.96
N LEU A 246 -16.20 19.28 -5.22
CA LEU A 246 -14.98 20.02 -5.52
C LEU A 246 -15.14 20.76 -6.86
N PRO A 247 -14.71 22.05 -6.95
CA PRO A 247 -14.73 22.81 -8.20
C PRO A 247 -13.97 22.11 -9.34
N GLU A 248 -12.90 21.40 -9.02
CA GLU A 248 -12.10 20.62 -9.99
C GLU A 248 -12.93 19.50 -10.65
N VAL A 249 -13.81 18.85 -9.89
CA VAL A 249 -14.71 17.81 -10.42
C VAL A 249 -15.76 18.45 -11.35
N ARG A 250 -16.34 19.60 -10.97
CA ARG A 250 -17.27 20.36 -11.85
C ARG A 250 -16.58 20.78 -13.15
N MET A 251 -15.35 21.28 -13.06
CA MET A 251 -14.58 21.69 -14.24
C MET A 251 -14.22 20.51 -15.15
N ALA A 252 -13.87 19.36 -14.56
CA ALA A 252 -13.63 18.14 -15.32
C ALA A 252 -14.91 17.65 -16.02
N TYR A 253 -16.05 17.69 -15.33
CA TYR A 253 -17.34 17.36 -15.93
C TYR A 253 -17.75 18.33 -17.03
N ALA A 254 -17.57 19.64 -16.85
CA ALA A 254 -17.80 20.63 -17.89
C ALA A 254 -17.00 20.32 -19.17
N ARG A 255 -15.76 19.84 -19.03
CA ARG A 255 -14.93 19.44 -20.17
C ARG A 255 -15.53 18.22 -20.91
N VAL A 256 -15.96 17.21 -20.19
CA VAL A 256 -16.63 16.04 -20.78
C VAL A 256 -17.91 16.44 -21.53
N LEU A 257 -18.68 17.38 -20.96
CA LEU A 257 -19.89 17.93 -21.60
C LEU A 257 -19.55 18.71 -22.87
N LEU A 258 -18.46 19.51 -22.87
CA LEU A 258 -18.00 20.22 -24.08
C LEU A 258 -17.60 19.25 -25.21
N GLU A 259 -16.86 18.21 -24.88
CA GLU A 259 -16.47 17.16 -25.84
C GLU A 259 -17.70 16.45 -26.42
N SER A 260 -18.76 16.33 -25.63
CA SER A 260 -20.05 15.77 -26.02
C SER A 260 -20.98 16.79 -26.70
N GLN A 261 -20.53 18.02 -27.00
CA GLN A 261 -21.31 19.12 -27.59
C GLN A 261 -22.54 19.57 -26.76
N ARG A 262 -22.52 19.28 -25.44
CA ARG A 262 -23.58 19.70 -24.51
C ARG A 262 -23.24 21.05 -23.88
N LEU A 263 -23.25 22.10 -24.73
CA LEU A 263 -22.75 23.44 -24.38
C LEU A 263 -23.52 24.07 -23.22
N ALA A 264 -24.86 23.95 -23.20
CA ALA A 264 -25.68 24.52 -22.13
C ALA A 264 -25.41 23.88 -20.77
N ASP A 265 -25.25 22.54 -20.76
CA ASP A 265 -24.93 21.81 -19.53
C ASP A 265 -23.51 22.16 -19.02
N ALA A 266 -22.55 22.28 -19.95
CA ALA A 266 -21.19 22.73 -19.62
C ALA A 266 -21.18 24.14 -19.02
N GLN A 267 -21.91 25.08 -19.62
CA GLN A 267 -22.10 26.44 -19.12
C GLN A 267 -22.61 26.44 -17.67
N ALA A 268 -23.65 25.64 -17.39
CA ALA A 268 -24.21 25.54 -16.05
C ALA A 268 -23.19 25.10 -14.99
N GLN A 269 -22.28 24.17 -15.33
CA GLN A 269 -21.21 23.72 -14.42
C GLN A 269 -20.18 24.83 -14.22
N VAL A 270 -19.75 25.49 -15.26
CA VAL A 270 -18.77 26.60 -15.20
C VAL A 270 -19.35 27.79 -14.42
N ASP A 271 -20.60 28.13 -14.62
CA ASP A 271 -21.30 29.20 -13.87
C ASP A 271 -21.40 28.88 -12.38
N ALA A 272 -21.54 27.61 -12.00
CA ALA A 272 -21.48 27.19 -10.61
C ALA A 272 -20.10 27.45 -10.02
N VAL A 273 -19.03 27.09 -10.73
CA VAL A 273 -17.65 27.30 -10.27
C VAL A 273 -17.32 28.79 -10.15
N THR A 274 -17.70 29.64 -11.13
CA THR A 274 -17.43 31.10 -11.04
C THR A 274 -18.18 31.78 -9.91
N ARG A 275 -19.35 31.23 -9.50
CA ARG A 275 -20.07 31.73 -8.30
C ARG A 275 -19.44 31.29 -6.99
N GLU A 276 -18.97 30.04 -6.92
CA GLU A 276 -18.35 29.45 -5.73
C GLU A 276 -16.90 29.97 -5.53
N GLN A 277 -16.18 30.20 -6.64
CA GLN A 277 -14.80 30.66 -6.70
C GLN A 277 -14.63 31.81 -7.68
N PRO A 278 -14.95 33.07 -7.28
CA PRO A 278 -14.83 34.21 -8.17
C PRO A 278 -13.42 34.50 -8.72
N ASP A 279 -12.41 33.97 -8.04
CA ASP A 279 -10.98 34.18 -8.40
C ASP A 279 -10.46 33.05 -9.33
N ASN A 280 -11.31 32.09 -9.72
CA ASN A 280 -10.91 30.98 -10.59
C ASN A 280 -10.83 31.45 -12.06
N ALA A 281 -9.64 31.94 -12.45
CA ALA A 281 -9.38 32.47 -13.78
C ALA A 281 -9.69 31.45 -14.91
N GLN A 282 -9.46 30.15 -14.68
CA GLN A 282 -9.73 29.11 -15.67
C GLN A 282 -11.23 28.97 -15.93
N ALA A 283 -12.05 29.04 -14.89
CA ALA A 283 -13.51 28.98 -15.03
C ALA A 283 -14.04 30.19 -15.84
N TRP A 284 -13.53 31.38 -15.56
CA TRP A 284 -13.88 32.59 -16.29
C TRP A 284 -13.48 32.52 -17.77
N LEU A 285 -12.29 32.00 -18.08
CA LEU A 285 -11.86 31.84 -19.47
C LEU A 285 -12.75 30.87 -20.25
N ILE A 286 -13.12 29.73 -19.63
CA ILE A 286 -14.02 28.75 -20.29
C ILE A 286 -15.41 29.37 -20.43
N ARG A 287 -15.90 30.10 -19.44
CA ARG A 287 -17.19 30.79 -19.50
C ARG A 287 -17.24 31.79 -20.67
N ALA A 288 -16.26 32.66 -20.76
CA ALA A 288 -16.16 33.63 -21.84
C ALA A 288 -16.11 32.95 -23.23
N SER A 289 -15.32 31.85 -23.35
CA SER A 289 -15.26 31.09 -24.58
C SER A 289 -16.62 30.48 -24.99
N LEU A 290 -17.39 29.97 -24.03
CA LEU A 290 -18.72 29.45 -24.26
C LEU A 290 -19.73 30.54 -24.71
N GLN A 291 -19.68 31.70 -24.06
CA GLN A 291 -20.53 32.85 -24.39
C GLN A 291 -20.24 33.39 -25.81
N LEU A 292 -18.95 33.47 -26.18
CA LEU A 292 -18.55 33.81 -27.55
C LEU A 292 -19.07 32.79 -28.56
N GLN A 293 -19.02 31.52 -28.26
CA GLN A 293 -19.54 30.45 -29.12
C GLN A 293 -21.08 30.50 -29.29
N ALA A 294 -21.77 30.89 -28.21
CA ALA A 294 -23.23 31.09 -28.24
C ALA A 294 -23.65 32.40 -28.97
N GLY A 295 -22.71 33.27 -29.31
CA GLY A 295 -23.01 34.58 -29.93
C GLY A 295 -23.42 35.66 -28.92
N GLU A 296 -23.21 35.43 -27.62
CA GLU A 296 -23.53 36.34 -26.52
C GLU A 296 -22.34 37.26 -26.23
N LEU A 297 -21.95 38.07 -27.23
CA LEU A 297 -20.75 38.91 -27.18
C LEU A 297 -20.75 39.88 -26.00
N ASP A 298 -21.90 40.49 -25.66
CA ASP A 298 -22.03 41.46 -24.56
C ASP A 298 -21.86 40.84 -23.16
N GLN A 299 -21.89 39.52 -23.03
CA GLN A 299 -21.72 38.81 -21.77
C GLN A 299 -20.31 38.22 -21.60
N ALA A 300 -19.53 38.18 -22.69
CA ALA A 300 -18.17 37.63 -22.69
C ALA A 300 -17.10 38.67 -22.31
N GLU A 301 -17.40 39.97 -22.43
CA GLU A 301 -16.57 41.07 -21.96
C GLU A 301 -16.72 41.27 -20.44
#